data_d03eee4b73adcf1c9ac1e707cf734fb3
#
_entry.id   d03eee4b73adcf1c9ac1e707cf734fb3
#
_cell.length_a   1.000
_cell.length_b   1.000
_cell.length_c   1.000
_cell.angle_alpha   90.00
_cell.angle_beta   90.00
_cell.angle_gamma   90.00
#
_symmetry.space_group_name_H-M   'P 1'
#
loop_
_entity.id
_entity.type
_entity.pdbx_description
1 polymer ?
#
loop_
_entity_poly.entity_id
_entity_poly.type
_entity_poly.pdbx_seq_one_letter_code
_entity_poly.pdbx_strand_id
1 'polypeptide(L)'
;RDIYLEDIIFNPSRKADVSKYNLKPRSISFFQRLYKEYKWTSPVKHRSHKRDSPLHLLREKSPRAGMLVQIDGTPFDWFGNGQRFTLHMAVDDATNDILAGWFTKNECMYGYCKMMELLIKKKGIPLAIYSDKHTIFKSPEGNITSFGVMMDKLGIEMIFANTSQAKGLIERYNGTAQRRLPNDIIRFKIKDYDQLNIWFNDFYIKYLNEKFAHLPIDPVYEFVELTENYDLNLVFTVSNTRKIVEGNMFSYNGYYYVPYDKNGEVVKIRTST
;
A
#
# COMPACT_ATOMS: atom_id res chain seq x y z
N ARG A 1 -16.58 20.23 0.46
CA ARG A 1 -16.42 21.23 -0.60
C ARG A 1 -15.61 20.69 -1.76
N ASP A 2 -14.42 20.18 -1.51
CA ASP A 2 -13.51 19.75 -2.58
C ASP A 2 -14.12 18.60 -3.40
N ILE A 3 -14.73 17.61 -2.75
CA ILE A 3 -15.48 16.54 -3.39
C ILE A 3 -16.60 17.09 -4.28
N TYR A 4 -17.35 18.06 -3.80
CA TYR A 4 -18.43 18.71 -4.56
C TYR A 4 -17.90 19.42 -5.80
N LEU A 5 -16.80 20.17 -5.68
CA LEU A 5 -16.17 20.86 -6.81
C LEU A 5 -15.61 19.86 -7.84
N GLU A 6 -15.03 18.78 -7.38
CA GLU A 6 -14.50 17.71 -8.23
C GLU A 6 -15.60 16.99 -9.01
N ASP A 7 -16.74 16.70 -8.37
CA ASP A 7 -17.90 16.14 -9.05
C ASP A 7 -18.42 17.05 -10.17
N ILE A 8 -18.40 18.37 -9.94
CA ILE A 8 -18.82 19.33 -10.94
C ILE A 8 -17.83 19.43 -12.11
N ILE A 9 -16.52 19.40 -11.81
CA ILE A 9 -15.47 19.68 -12.79
C ILE A 9 -15.07 18.43 -13.57
N PHE A 10 -14.94 17.26 -12.90
CA PHE A 10 -14.25 16.09 -13.45
C PHE A 10 -15.16 14.88 -13.74
N ASN A 11 -16.41 14.87 -13.32
CA ASN A 11 -17.30 13.74 -13.57
C ASN A 11 -18.12 13.97 -14.85
N PRO A 12 -17.77 13.31 -16.00
CA PRO A 12 -18.47 13.52 -17.27
C PRO A 12 -19.97 13.20 -17.20
N SER A 13 -20.35 12.20 -16.39
CA SER A 13 -21.75 11.81 -16.21
C SER A 13 -22.57 12.85 -15.44
N ARG A 14 -21.90 13.69 -14.61
CA ARG A 14 -22.55 14.77 -13.85
C ARG A 14 -22.45 16.15 -14.52
N LYS A 15 -21.67 16.30 -15.60
CA LYS A 15 -21.70 17.55 -16.39
C LYS A 15 -23.10 17.86 -16.90
N ALA A 16 -23.82 16.83 -17.31
CA ALA A 16 -25.22 16.99 -17.74
C ALA A 16 -26.14 17.44 -16.58
N ASP A 17 -25.92 16.89 -15.37
CA ASP A 17 -26.67 17.26 -14.16
C ASP A 17 -26.34 18.68 -13.69
N VAL A 18 -25.07 19.09 -13.77
CA VAL A 18 -24.63 20.45 -13.46
C VAL A 18 -25.34 21.47 -14.35
N SER A 19 -25.39 21.17 -15.64
CA SER A 19 -26.07 22.01 -16.63
C SER A 19 -27.60 22.05 -16.39
N LYS A 20 -28.22 20.88 -16.18
CA LYS A 20 -29.66 20.72 -15.95
C LYS A 20 -30.17 21.40 -14.69
N TYR A 21 -29.41 21.31 -13.58
CA TYR A 21 -29.81 21.85 -12.27
C TYR A 21 -29.12 23.16 -11.91
N ASN A 22 -28.37 23.77 -12.81
CA ASN A 22 -27.64 25.02 -12.61
C ASN A 22 -26.80 25.00 -11.29
N LEU A 23 -26.09 23.91 -11.06
CA LEU A 23 -25.30 23.73 -9.86
C LEU A 23 -24.09 24.67 -9.89
N LYS A 24 -23.95 25.49 -8.85
CA LYS A 24 -22.84 26.44 -8.69
C LYS A 24 -21.91 26.03 -7.55
N PRO A 25 -20.59 26.26 -7.69
CA PRO A 25 -19.66 26.08 -6.58
C PRO A 25 -20.12 26.83 -5.32
N ARG A 26 -20.11 26.16 -4.18
CA ARG A 26 -20.49 26.74 -2.90
C ARG A 26 -19.26 27.02 -2.03
N SER A 27 -19.36 28.04 -1.18
CA SER A 27 -18.29 28.40 -0.24
C SER A 27 -18.10 27.37 0.86
N ILE A 28 -16.94 27.36 1.52
CA ILE A 28 -16.70 26.53 2.70
C ILE A 28 -17.74 26.83 3.79
N SER A 29 -18.08 28.11 4.00
CA SER A 29 -19.06 28.54 5.02
C SER A 29 -20.45 27.96 4.78
N PHE A 30 -20.84 27.73 3.52
CA PHE A 30 -22.10 27.05 3.19
C PHE A 30 -22.09 25.60 3.73
N PHE A 31 -21.04 24.84 3.47
CA PHE A 31 -20.92 23.46 3.97
C PHE A 31 -20.78 23.40 5.49
N GLN A 32 -20.10 24.36 6.11
CA GLN A 32 -20.00 24.45 7.56
C GLN A 32 -21.36 24.70 8.23
N ARG A 33 -22.24 25.50 7.59
CA ARG A 33 -23.61 25.68 8.06
C ARG A 33 -24.42 24.39 7.98
N LEU A 34 -24.39 23.71 6.84
CA LEU A 34 -25.04 22.40 6.69
C LEU A 34 -24.54 21.40 7.73
N TYR A 35 -23.23 21.34 7.95
CA TYR A 35 -22.64 20.46 8.93
C TYR A 35 -23.19 20.68 10.35
N LYS A 36 -23.37 21.94 10.73
CA LYS A 36 -23.98 22.33 12.01
C LYS A 36 -25.49 22.07 12.06
N GLU A 37 -26.20 22.42 11.00
CA GLU A 37 -27.65 22.27 10.88
C GLU A 37 -28.08 20.81 11.00
N TYR A 38 -27.42 19.92 10.25
CA TYR A 38 -27.72 18.49 10.24
C TYR A 38 -26.98 17.71 11.33
N LYS A 39 -26.21 18.37 12.20
CA LYS A 39 -25.43 17.75 13.30
C LYS A 39 -24.57 16.59 12.83
N TRP A 40 -24.01 16.68 11.62
CA TRP A 40 -23.14 15.66 11.11
C TRP A 40 -21.88 15.54 11.98
N THR A 41 -21.42 14.32 12.22
CA THR A 41 -20.20 14.04 12.97
C THR A 41 -19.17 13.36 12.07
N SER A 42 -17.90 13.68 12.30
CA SER A 42 -16.83 12.98 11.60
C SER A 42 -16.79 11.50 12.04
N PRO A 43 -16.72 10.54 11.11
CA PRO A 43 -16.53 9.12 11.46
C PRO A 43 -15.16 8.86 12.12
N VAL A 44 -14.22 9.80 11.96
CA VAL A 44 -12.88 9.72 12.54
C VAL A 44 -12.83 10.56 13.81
N LYS A 45 -12.55 9.91 14.95
CA LYS A 45 -12.36 10.61 16.23
C LYS A 45 -11.10 11.48 16.13
N HIS A 46 -11.26 12.80 16.31
CA HIS A 46 -10.13 13.70 16.47
C HIS A 46 -9.46 13.41 17.83
N ARG A 47 -8.23 12.94 17.84
CA ARG A 47 -7.42 12.93 19.05
C ARG A 47 -7.08 14.37 19.39
N SER A 48 -7.44 14.83 20.61
CA SER A 48 -6.88 16.08 21.15
C SER A 48 -5.35 15.84 21.33
N HIS A 49 -4.54 16.55 20.58
CA HIS A 49 -3.09 16.55 20.83
C HIS A 49 -2.85 17.21 22.19
N LYS A 50 -2.40 16.43 23.18
CA LYS A 50 -1.77 17.01 24.38
C LYS A 50 -0.48 17.68 23.91
N ARG A 51 -0.31 18.95 24.25
CA ARG A 51 0.83 19.79 23.83
C ARG A 51 2.17 19.44 24.50
N ASP A 52 2.23 18.43 25.33
CA ASP A 52 3.39 18.07 26.15
C ASP A 52 4.25 16.93 25.58
N SER A 53 4.22 16.70 24.26
CA SER A 53 5.20 15.81 23.67
C SER A 53 6.55 16.54 23.47
N PRO A 54 7.68 15.94 23.85
CA PRO A 54 8.99 16.54 23.63
C PRO A 54 9.17 16.88 22.14
N LEU A 55 9.86 17.99 21.87
CA LEU A 55 10.23 18.40 20.52
C LEU A 55 11.07 17.28 19.89
N HIS A 56 10.49 16.58 18.93
CA HIS A 56 11.23 15.62 18.14
C HIS A 56 11.71 16.31 16.86
N LEU A 57 13.01 16.22 16.61
CA LEU A 57 13.58 16.65 15.34
C LEU A 57 12.91 15.87 14.21
N LEU A 58 12.38 16.59 13.24
CA LEU A 58 11.85 15.98 12.03
C LEU A 58 13.00 15.30 11.28
N ARG A 59 12.82 14.05 10.91
CA ARG A 59 13.77 13.37 10.03
C ARG A 59 13.80 14.12 8.68
N GLU A 60 14.99 14.36 8.20
CA GLU A 60 15.17 14.89 6.85
C GLU A 60 14.60 13.92 5.84
N LYS A 61 13.93 14.46 4.82
CA LYS A 61 13.40 13.67 3.71
C LYS A 61 14.53 13.18 2.82
N SER A 62 14.31 12.05 2.20
CA SER A 62 15.21 11.59 1.12
C SER A 62 15.23 12.62 0.00
N PRO A 63 16.40 12.95 -0.56
CA PRO A 63 16.50 13.97 -1.62
C PRO A 63 15.95 13.50 -2.96
N ARG A 64 15.97 12.19 -3.25
CA ARG A 64 15.66 11.59 -4.55
C ARG A 64 14.52 10.59 -4.47
N ALA A 65 13.70 10.53 -5.51
CA ALA A 65 12.64 9.54 -5.64
C ALA A 65 13.23 8.13 -5.75
N GLY A 66 12.65 7.18 -5.02
CA GLY A 66 13.11 5.78 -5.01
C GLY A 66 14.20 5.46 -3.99
N MET A 67 14.82 6.45 -3.34
CA MET A 67 15.80 6.18 -2.29
C MET A 67 15.18 5.51 -1.06
N LEU A 68 14.00 5.95 -0.66
CA LEU A 68 13.30 5.44 0.52
C LEU A 68 11.80 5.43 0.31
N VAL A 69 11.21 4.27 0.48
CA VAL A 69 9.76 4.07 0.41
C VAL A 69 9.23 3.69 1.79
N GLN A 70 8.29 4.46 2.32
CA GLN A 70 7.61 4.12 3.56
C GLN A 70 6.47 3.16 3.26
N ILE A 71 6.38 2.06 4.02
CA ILE A 71 5.28 1.09 3.94
C ILE A 71 4.56 0.95 5.27
N ASP A 72 3.25 0.77 5.21
CA ASP A 72 2.41 0.59 6.40
C ASP A 72 1.09 -0.10 6.07
N GLY A 73 0.52 -0.80 7.08
CA GLY A 73 -0.81 -1.37 7.04
C GLY A 73 -1.78 -0.58 7.91
N THR A 74 -2.93 -0.20 7.37
CA THR A 74 -3.95 0.50 8.15
C THR A 74 -5.30 -0.24 8.09
N PRO A 75 -5.72 -0.88 9.19
CA PRO A 75 -7.02 -1.53 9.26
C PRO A 75 -8.13 -0.52 9.52
N PHE A 76 -9.16 -0.52 8.65
CA PHE A 76 -10.31 0.37 8.79
C PHE A 76 -11.58 -0.27 8.20
N ASP A 77 -12.76 0.22 8.62
CA ASP A 77 -14.04 -0.12 7.99
C ASP A 77 -14.29 0.80 6.79
N TRP A 78 -13.79 0.36 5.62
CA TRP A 78 -13.80 1.16 4.40
C TRP A 78 -15.19 1.31 3.77
N PHE A 79 -16.04 0.29 3.95
CA PHE A 79 -17.40 0.28 3.40
C PHE A 79 -18.47 0.74 4.38
N GLY A 80 -18.12 0.99 5.67
CA GLY A 80 -19.06 1.40 6.70
C GLY A 80 -20.06 0.29 7.08
N ASN A 81 -19.70 -0.97 6.90
CA ASN A 81 -20.55 -2.14 7.14
C ASN A 81 -20.15 -2.96 8.40
N GLY A 82 -19.25 -2.44 9.22
CA GLY A 82 -18.73 -3.09 10.41
C GLY A 82 -17.56 -4.04 10.16
N GLN A 83 -17.21 -4.34 8.90
CA GLN A 83 -16.08 -5.20 8.55
C GLN A 83 -14.83 -4.37 8.30
N ARG A 84 -13.75 -4.69 9.02
CA ARG A 84 -12.47 -4.03 8.85
C ARG A 84 -11.61 -4.80 7.85
N PHE A 85 -10.99 -4.07 6.94
CA PHE A 85 -9.96 -4.56 6.04
C PHE A 85 -8.71 -3.69 6.17
N THR A 86 -7.55 -4.26 5.89
CA THR A 86 -6.28 -3.52 5.97
C THR A 86 -5.86 -3.05 4.60
N LEU A 87 -5.65 -1.75 4.45
CA LEU A 87 -4.95 -1.15 3.33
C LEU A 87 -3.44 -1.23 3.59
N HIS A 88 -2.71 -1.98 2.78
CA HIS A 88 -1.25 -1.95 2.70
C HIS A 88 -0.87 -0.87 1.69
N MET A 89 -0.06 0.09 2.09
CA MET A 89 0.26 1.25 1.25
C MET A 89 1.75 1.53 1.24
N ALA A 90 2.27 1.97 0.10
CA ALA A 90 3.63 2.42 -0.11
C ALA A 90 3.66 3.87 -0.56
N VAL A 91 4.50 4.68 0.07
CA VAL A 91 4.65 6.12 -0.21
C VAL A 91 6.12 6.45 -0.35
N ASP A 92 6.48 7.14 -1.42
CA ASP A 92 7.84 7.65 -1.62
C ASP A 92 8.14 8.80 -0.66
N ASP A 93 9.27 8.72 0.03
CA ASP A 93 9.64 9.69 1.06
C ASP A 93 10.04 11.04 0.47
N ALA A 94 10.67 11.04 -0.70
CA ALA A 94 11.15 12.26 -1.36
C ALA A 94 10.01 13.07 -1.97
N THR A 95 9.07 12.40 -2.65
CA THR A 95 8.04 13.07 -3.45
C THR A 95 6.67 13.12 -2.80
N ASN A 96 6.43 12.33 -1.76
CA ASN A 96 5.11 12.03 -1.20
C ASN A 96 4.18 11.27 -2.19
N ASP A 97 4.69 10.74 -3.30
CA ASP A 97 3.91 9.90 -4.20
C ASP A 97 3.41 8.65 -3.48
N ILE A 98 2.12 8.38 -3.52
CA ILE A 98 1.59 7.04 -3.25
C ILE A 98 1.96 6.17 -4.45
N LEU A 99 2.72 5.12 -4.23
CA LEU A 99 3.26 4.27 -5.29
C LEU A 99 2.34 3.09 -5.61
N ALA A 100 1.79 2.48 -4.57
CA ALA A 100 0.85 1.36 -4.66
C ALA A 100 0.04 1.21 -3.37
N GLY A 101 -1.10 0.51 -3.47
CA GLY A 101 -1.86 0.08 -2.31
C GLY A 101 -2.60 -1.23 -2.59
N TRP A 102 -2.85 -2.03 -1.54
CA TRP A 102 -3.58 -3.28 -1.66
C TRP A 102 -4.41 -3.57 -0.41
N PHE A 103 -5.68 -3.92 -0.60
CA PHE A 103 -6.60 -4.24 0.49
C PHE A 103 -6.70 -5.74 0.70
N THR A 104 -6.56 -6.18 1.96
CA THR A 104 -6.80 -7.56 2.39
C THR A 104 -7.61 -7.58 3.67
N LYS A 105 -8.17 -8.74 4.02
CA LYS A 105 -9.00 -8.91 5.22
C LYS A 105 -8.25 -8.55 6.50
N ASN A 106 -6.98 -8.92 6.59
CA ASN A 106 -6.12 -8.64 7.74
C ASN A 106 -4.77 -8.11 7.25
N GLU A 107 -4.01 -7.46 8.11
CA GLU A 107 -2.61 -7.16 7.82
C GLU A 107 -1.82 -8.46 7.66
N CYS A 108 -1.22 -8.64 6.49
CA CYS A 108 -0.55 -9.90 6.16
C CYS A 108 0.54 -9.72 5.10
N MET A 109 1.46 -10.68 5.06
CA MET A 109 2.55 -10.71 4.08
C MET A 109 2.04 -10.68 2.64
N TYR A 110 0.95 -11.39 2.33
CA TYR A 110 0.36 -11.40 0.99
C TYR A 110 -0.03 -9.99 0.51
N GLY A 111 -0.64 -9.17 1.39
CA GLY A 111 -1.01 -7.80 1.07
C GLY A 111 0.22 -6.93 0.75
N TYR A 112 1.29 -7.05 1.53
CA TYR A 112 2.55 -6.37 1.25
C TYR A 112 3.21 -6.85 -0.03
N CYS A 113 3.22 -8.16 -0.30
CA CYS A 113 3.75 -8.70 -1.55
C CYS A 113 3.00 -8.17 -2.78
N LYS A 114 1.66 -8.13 -2.73
CA LYS A 114 0.84 -7.57 -3.82
C LYS A 114 1.09 -6.08 -4.03
N MET A 115 1.16 -5.32 -2.95
CA MET A 115 1.50 -3.90 -3.00
C MET A 115 2.91 -3.69 -3.62
N MET A 116 3.91 -4.45 -3.17
CA MET A 116 5.28 -4.37 -3.70
C MET A 116 5.35 -4.79 -5.17
N GLU A 117 4.64 -5.83 -5.57
CA GLU A 117 4.55 -6.26 -6.98
C GLU A 117 4.05 -5.12 -7.88
N LEU A 118 2.97 -4.44 -7.46
CA LEU A 118 2.41 -3.30 -8.19
C LEU A 118 3.37 -2.10 -8.23
N LEU A 119 4.02 -1.78 -7.10
CA LEU A 119 5.01 -0.72 -7.02
C LEU A 119 6.14 -0.98 -8.01
N ILE A 120 6.74 -2.17 -7.94
CA ILE A 120 7.92 -2.52 -8.74
C ILE A 120 7.58 -2.53 -10.24
N LYS A 121 6.42 -3.05 -10.63
CA LYS A 121 5.96 -3.02 -12.03
C LYS A 121 5.72 -1.62 -12.56
N LYS A 122 5.28 -0.68 -11.72
CA LYS A 122 4.94 0.70 -12.12
C LYS A 122 6.12 1.66 -12.08
N LYS A 123 7.01 1.49 -11.12
CA LYS A 123 8.06 2.47 -10.79
C LYS A 123 9.47 1.89 -10.82
N GLY A 124 9.64 0.59 -10.64
CA GLY A 124 10.92 -0.06 -10.43
C GLY A 124 11.18 -0.44 -8.97
N ILE A 125 12.35 -0.98 -8.72
CA ILE A 125 12.81 -1.46 -7.41
C ILE A 125 13.38 -0.27 -6.64
N PRO A 126 12.84 0.08 -5.44
CA PRO A 126 13.41 1.14 -4.60
C PRO A 126 14.72 0.68 -3.94
N LEU A 127 15.58 1.60 -3.52
CA LEU A 127 16.82 1.26 -2.82
C LEU A 127 16.54 0.76 -1.40
N ALA A 128 15.62 1.39 -0.69
CA ALA A 128 15.29 1.02 0.69
C ALA A 128 13.80 1.13 0.99
N ILE A 129 13.35 0.29 1.94
CA ILE A 129 12.01 0.32 2.52
C ILE A 129 12.10 0.67 4.00
N TYR A 130 11.23 1.58 4.43
CA TYR A 130 11.06 1.99 5.80
C TYR A 130 9.75 1.46 6.38
N SER A 131 9.84 0.57 7.36
CA SER A 131 8.68 -0.05 8.02
C SER A 131 8.78 0.06 9.54
N ASP A 132 7.70 -0.31 10.24
CA ASP A 132 7.79 -0.57 11.68
C ASP A 132 8.46 -1.95 11.95
N LYS A 133 8.51 -2.30 13.24
CA LYS A 133 9.07 -3.58 13.70
C LYS A 133 8.00 -4.69 13.78
N HIS A 134 6.94 -4.62 12.95
CA HIS A 134 5.94 -5.67 12.91
C HIS A 134 6.58 -7.03 12.56
N THR A 135 6.03 -8.11 13.08
CA THR A 135 6.60 -9.47 12.93
C THR A 135 6.71 -9.96 11.48
N ILE A 136 5.94 -9.38 10.57
CA ILE A 136 6.09 -9.60 9.12
C ILE A 136 7.46 -9.16 8.62
N PHE A 137 7.98 -8.04 9.14
CA PHE A 137 9.22 -7.42 8.68
C PHE A 137 10.43 -7.80 9.53
N LYS A 138 10.22 -7.94 10.84
CA LYS A 138 11.30 -8.21 11.80
C LYS A 138 10.92 -9.34 12.75
N SER A 139 11.72 -10.43 12.74
CA SER A 139 11.57 -11.49 13.72
C SER A 139 11.98 -10.99 15.12
N PRO A 140 11.21 -11.33 16.16
CA PRO A 140 11.63 -11.07 17.56
C PRO A 140 12.95 -11.74 17.91
N GLU A 141 13.25 -12.88 17.30
CA GLU A 141 14.45 -13.69 17.52
C GLU A 141 15.68 -13.20 16.71
N GLY A 142 15.50 -12.17 15.88
CA GLY A 142 16.58 -11.63 15.03
C GLY A 142 16.79 -12.36 13.71
N ASN A 143 16.02 -13.43 13.44
CA ASN A 143 16.08 -14.14 12.17
C ASN A 143 15.51 -13.28 11.03
N ILE A 144 15.96 -13.51 9.79
CA ILE A 144 15.38 -12.89 8.62
C ILE A 144 13.96 -13.43 8.40
N THR A 145 12.99 -12.55 8.19
CA THR A 145 11.61 -12.96 7.87
C THR A 145 11.47 -13.36 6.41
N SER A 146 10.39 -14.09 6.07
CA SER A 146 10.13 -14.41 4.66
C SER A 146 10.03 -13.16 3.78
N PHE A 147 9.42 -12.08 4.29
CA PHE A 147 9.37 -10.79 3.58
C PHE A 147 10.79 -10.19 3.45
N GLY A 148 11.60 -10.26 4.49
CA GLY A 148 13.00 -9.82 4.44
C GLY A 148 13.83 -10.57 3.39
N VAL A 149 13.66 -11.90 3.28
CA VAL A 149 14.30 -12.70 2.22
C VAL A 149 13.87 -12.24 0.81
N MET A 150 12.58 -11.88 0.64
CA MET A 150 12.09 -11.36 -0.65
C MET A 150 12.72 -10.02 -0.99
N MET A 151 12.85 -9.12 0.01
CA MET A 151 13.48 -7.81 -0.19
C MET A 151 14.99 -7.96 -0.49
N ASP A 152 15.67 -8.85 0.22
CA ASP A 152 17.10 -9.15 -0.02
C ASP A 152 17.34 -9.66 -1.45
N LYS A 153 16.49 -10.57 -1.95
CA LYS A 153 16.54 -11.03 -3.36
C LYS A 153 16.39 -9.90 -4.38
N LEU A 154 15.69 -8.82 -4.03
CA LEU A 154 15.52 -7.63 -4.85
C LEU A 154 16.62 -6.60 -4.64
N GLY A 155 17.53 -6.80 -3.70
CA GLY A 155 18.55 -5.84 -3.31
C GLY A 155 17.98 -4.62 -2.57
N ILE A 156 16.80 -4.75 -1.95
CA ILE A 156 16.13 -3.68 -1.20
C ILE A 156 16.58 -3.71 0.26
N GLU A 157 17.13 -2.62 0.75
CA GLU A 157 17.47 -2.47 2.17
C GLU A 157 16.21 -2.31 3.03
N MET A 158 16.14 -3.05 4.16
CA MET A 158 15.06 -2.94 5.13
C MET A 158 15.49 -2.06 6.30
N ILE A 159 14.89 -0.88 6.43
CA ILE A 159 15.14 0.07 7.52
C ILE A 159 13.94 0.06 8.47
N PHE A 160 14.19 -0.10 9.77
CA PHE A 160 13.14 -0.20 10.77
C PHE A 160 13.00 1.07 11.60
N ALA A 161 11.79 1.59 11.70
CA ALA A 161 11.46 2.74 12.53
C ALA A 161 11.75 2.45 14.01
N ASN A 162 12.51 3.32 14.65
CA ASN A 162 12.74 3.26 16.09
C ASN A 162 11.63 3.95 16.89
N THR A 163 10.89 4.87 16.26
CA THR A 163 9.78 5.61 16.87
C THR A 163 8.61 5.72 15.89
N SER A 164 7.38 5.79 16.40
CA SER A 164 6.18 5.99 15.58
C SER A 164 6.23 7.31 14.78
N GLN A 165 6.86 8.35 15.35
CA GLN A 165 6.98 9.65 14.72
C GLN A 165 7.84 9.65 13.45
N ALA A 166 8.77 8.71 13.35
CA ALA A 166 9.60 8.54 12.16
C ALA A 166 8.81 8.09 10.91
N LYS A 167 7.56 7.61 11.08
CA LYS A 167 6.61 7.22 10.02
C LYS A 167 5.52 8.28 9.76
N GLY A 168 5.71 9.51 10.22
CA GLY A 168 4.69 10.57 10.16
C GLY A 168 4.15 10.87 8.75
N LEU A 169 4.87 10.55 7.69
CA LEU A 169 4.40 10.72 6.31
C LEU A 169 3.29 9.69 6.01
N ILE A 170 3.57 8.39 6.12
CA ILE A 170 2.61 7.34 5.78
C ILE A 170 1.42 7.34 6.76
N GLU A 171 1.63 7.66 8.04
CA GLU A 171 0.54 7.84 9.02
C GLU A 171 -0.43 8.96 8.58
N ARG A 172 0.08 10.06 8.03
CA ARG A 172 -0.72 11.15 7.48
C ARG A 172 -1.56 10.68 6.30
N TYR A 173 -0.99 9.88 5.41
CA TYR A 173 -1.71 9.31 4.26
C TYR A 173 -2.76 8.30 4.71
N ASN A 174 -2.46 7.44 5.68
CA ASN A 174 -3.42 6.53 6.29
C ASN A 174 -4.61 7.29 6.88
N GLY A 175 -4.35 8.36 7.64
CA GLY A 175 -5.41 9.24 8.16
C GLY A 175 -6.20 9.97 7.05
N THR A 176 -5.57 10.30 5.95
CA THR A 176 -6.25 10.90 4.79
C THR A 176 -7.14 9.88 4.09
N ALA A 177 -6.65 8.64 3.87
CA ALA A 177 -7.45 7.56 3.32
C ALA A 177 -8.67 7.26 4.21
N GLN A 178 -8.49 7.09 5.51
CA GLN A 178 -9.59 6.83 6.45
C GLN A 178 -10.68 7.92 6.45
N ARG A 179 -10.32 9.19 6.22
CA ARG A 179 -11.29 10.30 6.17
C ARG A 179 -12.00 10.43 4.84
N ARG A 180 -11.37 10.05 3.73
CA ARG A 180 -11.88 10.33 2.37
C ARG A 180 -12.44 9.11 1.67
N LEU A 181 -11.69 8.01 1.72
CA LEU A 181 -11.97 6.82 0.92
C LEU A 181 -13.36 6.22 1.16
N PRO A 182 -13.92 6.13 2.40
CA PRO A 182 -15.27 5.62 2.59
C PRO A 182 -16.34 6.39 1.80
N ASN A 183 -16.22 7.72 1.75
CA ASN A 183 -17.15 8.56 0.98
C ASN A 183 -16.94 8.39 -0.53
N ASP A 184 -15.69 8.25 -0.97
CA ASP A 184 -15.36 8.06 -2.37
C ASP A 184 -15.80 6.67 -2.87
N ILE A 185 -15.70 5.63 -2.04
CA ILE A 185 -16.24 4.28 -2.33
C ILE A 185 -17.75 4.36 -2.64
N ILE A 186 -18.51 5.04 -1.82
CA ILE A 186 -19.97 5.24 -2.02
C ILE A 186 -20.21 6.04 -3.31
N ARG A 187 -19.48 7.13 -3.49
CA ARG A 187 -19.59 8.05 -4.62
C ARG A 187 -19.32 7.35 -5.97
N PHE A 188 -18.30 6.52 -6.03
CA PHE A 188 -17.92 5.77 -7.23
C PHE A 188 -18.61 4.41 -7.34
N LYS A 189 -19.51 4.09 -6.39
CA LYS A 189 -20.31 2.85 -6.36
C LYS A 189 -19.45 1.59 -6.40
N ILE A 190 -18.32 1.62 -5.71
CA ILE A 190 -17.45 0.45 -5.54
C ILE A 190 -18.18 -0.55 -4.64
N LYS A 191 -18.27 -1.83 -5.05
CA LYS A 191 -19.12 -2.82 -4.39
C LYS A 191 -18.35 -3.78 -3.49
N ASP A 192 -17.11 -4.07 -3.84
CA ASP A 192 -16.29 -5.07 -3.17
C ASP A 192 -14.81 -4.69 -3.17
N TYR A 193 -13.99 -5.47 -2.47
CA TYR A 193 -12.55 -5.20 -2.34
C TYR A 193 -11.75 -5.51 -3.60
N ASP A 194 -12.23 -6.38 -4.50
CA ASP A 194 -11.55 -6.66 -5.77
C ASP A 194 -11.66 -5.44 -6.69
N GLN A 195 -12.86 -4.87 -6.80
CA GLN A 195 -13.08 -3.60 -7.50
C GLN A 195 -12.30 -2.46 -6.84
N LEU A 196 -12.27 -2.41 -5.50
CA LEU A 196 -11.56 -1.39 -4.76
C LEU A 196 -10.05 -1.45 -5.04
N ASN A 197 -9.45 -2.64 -5.08
CA ASN A 197 -8.03 -2.82 -5.38
C ASN A 197 -7.67 -2.31 -6.78
N ILE A 198 -8.46 -2.61 -7.78
CA ILE A 198 -8.27 -2.14 -9.16
C ILE A 198 -8.43 -0.61 -9.21
N TRP A 199 -9.58 -0.11 -8.75
CA TRP A 199 -9.91 1.31 -8.80
C TRP A 199 -8.93 2.19 -8.01
N PHE A 200 -8.47 1.71 -6.84
CA PHE A 200 -7.49 2.42 -6.01
C PHE A 200 -6.17 2.62 -6.74
N ASN A 201 -5.64 1.58 -7.38
CA ASN A 201 -4.34 1.63 -8.05
C ASN A 201 -4.38 2.31 -9.42
N ASP A 202 -5.49 2.20 -10.17
CA ASP A 202 -5.59 2.73 -11.53
C ASP A 202 -6.07 4.18 -11.56
N PHE A 203 -6.90 4.57 -10.59
CA PHE A 203 -7.51 5.90 -10.56
C PHE A 203 -7.18 6.69 -9.30
N TYR A 204 -7.41 6.13 -8.10
CA TYR A 204 -7.41 6.91 -6.87
C TYR A 204 -6.01 7.38 -6.45
N ILE A 205 -4.99 6.58 -6.65
CA ILE A 205 -3.59 6.95 -6.42
C ILE A 205 -3.23 8.17 -7.28
N LYS A 206 -3.54 8.14 -8.58
CA LYS A 206 -3.25 9.27 -9.48
C LYS A 206 -3.94 10.55 -8.99
N TYR A 207 -5.22 10.44 -8.64
CA TYR A 207 -6.00 11.55 -8.10
C TYR A 207 -5.43 12.14 -6.80
N LEU A 208 -4.93 11.30 -5.88
CA LEU A 208 -4.28 11.78 -4.66
C LEU A 208 -2.91 12.40 -4.92
N ASN A 209 -2.13 11.80 -5.81
CA ASN A 209 -0.78 12.27 -6.14
C ASN A 209 -0.82 13.65 -6.83
N GLU A 210 -1.78 13.90 -7.72
CA GLU A 210 -2.00 15.23 -8.31
C GLU A 210 -2.24 16.33 -7.26
N LYS A 211 -2.70 15.96 -6.05
CA LYS A 211 -2.98 16.92 -4.97
C LYS A 211 -1.87 17.07 -3.95
N PHE A 212 -1.15 16.00 -3.68
CA PHE A 212 -0.29 15.91 -2.50
C PHE A 212 1.18 15.61 -2.83
N ALA A 213 1.45 15.08 -4.00
CA ALA A 213 2.82 14.84 -4.44
C ALA A 213 3.52 16.15 -4.83
N HIS A 214 4.83 16.12 -4.78
CA HIS A 214 5.68 17.23 -5.18
C HIS A 214 6.96 16.71 -5.85
N LEU A 215 7.70 17.59 -6.49
CA LEU A 215 8.99 17.22 -7.06
C LEU A 215 10.02 16.93 -5.95
N PRO A 216 10.93 15.96 -6.16
CA PRO A 216 12.02 15.69 -5.25
C PRO A 216 13.02 16.87 -5.25
N ILE A 217 13.87 16.97 -4.23
CA ILE A 217 14.92 18.00 -4.13
C ILE A 217 15.95 17.80 -5.24
N ASP A 218 16.36 16.57 -5.47
CA ASP A 218 17.27 16.17 -6.54
C ASP A 218 16.46 15.39 -7.60
N PRO A 219 16.48 15.82 -8.88
CA PRO A 219 15.68 15.19 -9.93
C PRO A 219 16.16 13.80 -10.36
N VAL A 220 17.29 13.32 -9.82
CA VAL A 220 17.76 11.96 -10.10
C VAL A 220 16.76 10.93 -9.57
N TYR A 221 16.50 9.91 -10.38
CA TYR A 221 15.55 8.85 -10.13
C TYR A 221 16.30 7.57 -9.73
N GLU A 222 16.04 7.05 -8.53
CA GLU A 222 16.79 5.94 -7.95
C GLU A 222 16.05 4.59 -8.01
N PHE A 223 14.85 4.55 -8.56
CA PHE A 223 14.21 3.27 -8.80
C PHE A 223 14.94 2.51 -9.90
N VAL A 224 15.30 1.25 -9.63
CA VAL A 224 15.97 0.39 -10.59
C VAL A 224 14.95 -0.31 -11.47
N GLU A 225 15.06 -0.18 -12.78
CA GLU A 225 14.14 -0.82 -13.72
C GLU A 225 14.28 -2.36 -13.65
N LEU A 226 13.13 -3.03 -13.74
CA LEU A 226 13.09 -4.49 -13.91
C LEU A 226 13.61 -4.87 -15.30
N THR A 227 14.54 -5.81 -15.34
CA THR A 227 14.93 -6.43 -16.61
C THR A 227 13.78 -7.29 -17.17
N GLU A 228 13.58 -7.33 -18.48
CA GLU A 228 12.47 -8.02 -19.15
C GLU A 228 12.28 -9.49 -18.74
N ASN A 229 13.33 -10.17 -18.32
CA ASN A 229 13.32 -11.58 -17.94
C ASN A 229 13.19 -11.82 -16.43
N TYR A 230 12.95 -10.79 -15.62
CA TYR A 230 12.88 -10.94 -14.17
C TYR A 230 11.46 -11.34 -13.72
N ASP A 231 11.31 -12.61 -13.33
CA ASP A 231 10.01 -13.11 -12.85
C ASP A 231 9.78 -12.80 -11.37
N LEU A 232 9.00 -11.77 -11.09
CA LEU A 232 8.61 -11.39 -9.74
C LEU A 232 7.83 -12.48 -8.98
N ASN A 233 7.19 -13.44 -9.70
CA ASN A 233 6.51 -14.55 -9.03
C ASN A 233 7.50 -15.46 -8.29
N LEU A 234 8.73 -15.58 -8.79
CA LEU A 234 9.79 -16.36 -8.12
C LEU A 234 10.33 -15.64 -6.87
N VAL A 235 10.15 -14.32 -6.78
CA VAL A 235 10.54 -13.53 -5.61
C VAL A 235 9.45 -13.58 -4.55
N PHE A 236 8.21 -13.27 -4.93
CA PHE A 236 7.07 -13.21 -4.01
C PHE A 236 6.46 -14.59 -3.75
N THR A 237 7.32 -15.57 -3.50
CA THR A 237 6.97 -16.95 -3.13
C THR A 237 7.49 -17.30 -1.76
N VAL A 238 6.71 -18.07 -1.02
CA VAL A 238 7.18 -18.70 0.22
C VAL A 238 7.94 -19.98 -0.16
N SER A 239 9.23 -20.00 0.10
CA SER A 239 10.07 -21.17 -0.14
C SER A 239 10.10 -22.06 1.11
N ASN A 240 9.94 -23.36 0.90
CA ASN A 240 10.08 -24.36 1.93
C ASN A 240 11.10 -25.42 1.50
N THR A 241 12.07 -25.70 2.35
CA THR A 241 13.00 -26.82 2.13
C THR A 241 12.34 -28.10 2.59
N ARG A 242 12.37 -29.14 1.77
CA ARG A 242 11.87 -30.47 2.09
C ARG A 242 12.94 -31.53 1.81
N LYS A 243 12.99 -32.54 2.65
CA LYS A 243 13.86 -33.69 2.44
C LYS A 243 13.25 -34.60 1.36
N ILE A 244 14.06 -34.97 0.38
CA ILE A 244 13.68 -35.99 -0.60
C ILE A 244 13.80 -37.36 0.05
N VAL A 245 12.75 -38.17 -0.06
CA VAL A 245 12.68 -39.54 0.43
C VAL A 245 12.78 -40.53 -0.72
N GLU A 246 12.82 -41.84 -0.40
CA GLU A 246 12.86 -42.89 -1.42
C GLU A 246 11.71 -42.72 -2.43
N GLY A 247 12.00 -43.07 -3.70
CA GLY A 247 11.06 -42.86 -4.80
C GLY A 247 11.04 -41.42 -5.35
N ASN A 248 12.08 -40.62 -5.00
CA ASN A 248 12.21 -39.23 -5.51
C ASN A 248 11.03 -38.35 -5.13
N MET A 249 10.46 -38.54 -3.94
CA MET A 249 9.28 -37.83 -3.42
C MET A 249 9.67 -36.88 -2.30
N PHE A 250 8.86 -35.85 -2.11
CA PHE A 250 8.88 -35.01 -0.91
C PHE A 250 7.47 -34.84 -0.34
N SER A 251 7.35 -34.70 0.99
CA SER A 251 6.05 -34.45 1.62
C SER A 251 5.81 -32.97 1.85
N TYR A 252 4.57 -32.53 1.60
CA TYR A 252 4.11 -31.17 1.91
C TYR A 252 2.63 -31.20 2.27
N ASN A 253 2.26 -30.59 3.41
CA ASN A 253 0.88 -30.55 3.92
C ASN A 253 0.17 -31.92 3.97
N GLY A 254 0.89 -32.98 4.34
CA GLY A 254 0.34 -34.33 4.43
C GLY A 254 0.24 -35.09 3.10
N TYR A 255 0.65 -34.51 1.99
CA TYR A 255 0.70 -35.15 0.67
C TYR A 255 2.13 -35.42 0.23
N TYR A 256 2.29 -36.45 -0.62
CA TYR A 256 3.56 -36.74 -1.30
C TYR A 256 3.53 -36.23 -2.72
N TYR A 257 4.60 -35.57 -3.14
CA TYR A 257 4.78 -34.99 -4.45
C TYR A 257 5.99 -35.57 -5.13
N VAL A 258 5.87 -35.85 -6.42
CA VAL A 258 6.99 -36.22 -7.31
C VAL A 258 7.25 -35.03 -8.23
N PRO A 259 8.49 -34.51 -8.31
CA PRO A 259 8.81 -33.42 -9.21
C PRO A 259 8.86 -33.90 -10.67
N TYR A 260 8.19 -33.18 -11.55
CA TYR A 260 8.23 -33.39 -13.00
C TYR A 260 8.83 -32.17 -13.69
N ASP A 261 9.55 -32.42 -14.80
CA ASP A 261 10.01 -31.35 -15.66
C ASP A 261 8.88 -30.85 -16.60
N LYS A 262 9.20 -29.85 -17.44
CA LYS A 262 8.26 -29.27 -18.42
C LYS A 262 7.80 -30.27 -19.51
N ASN A 263 8.48 -31.40 -19.67
CA ASN A 263 8.16 -32.45 -20.64
C ASN A 263 7.33 -33.57 -19.99
N GLY A 264 7.04 -33.48 -18.69
CA GLY A 264 6.32 -34.50 -17.94
C GLY A 264 7.18 -35.68 -17.48
N GLU A 265 8.49 -35.55 -17.49
CA GLU A 265 9.42 -36.58 -17.00
C GLU A 265 9.81 -36.30 -15.53
N VAL A 266 9.94 -37.37 -14.75
CA VAL A 266 10.34 -37.29 -13.34
C VAL A 266 11.75 -36.69 -13.22
N VAL A 267 11.84 -35.55 -12.51
CA VAL A 267 13.14 -34.93 -12.19
C VAL A 267 13.85 -35.74 -11.14
N LYS A 268 14.94 -36.45 -11.52
CA LYS A 268 15.75 -37.21 -10.58
C LYS A 268 16.64 -36.28 -9.75
N ILE A 269 16.29 -36.08 -8.48
CA ILE A 269 17.09 -35.30 -7.55
C ILE A 269 18.08 -36.23 -6.86
N ARG A 270 19.38 -36.02 -7.10
CA ARG A 270 20.42 -36.78 -6.40
C ARG A 270 20.43 -36.30 -4.93
N THR A 271 20.16 -37.21 -4.02
CA THR A 271 20.44 -37.00 -2.60
C THR A 271 21.93 -37.09 -2.39
N SER A 272 22.60 -35.99 -2.00
CA SER A 272 23.95 -36.12 -1.45
C SER A 272 23.86 -36.88 -0.12
N THR A 273 24.47 -38.02 -0.05
CA THR A 273 24.75 -38.76 1.20
C THR A 273 25.59 -37.92 2.14
#